data_5525812a7d775cd2cb8d656188478330
#
_entry.id   5525812a7d775cd2cb8d656188478330
#
_cell.length_a   1.000
_cell.length_b   1.000
_cell.length_c   1.000
_cell.angle_alpha   90.00
_cell.angle_beta   90.00
_cell.angle_gamma   90.00
#
_symmetry.space_group_name_H-M   'P 1'
#
loop_
_entity.id
_entity.type
_entity.pdbx_description
1 polymer ?
#
loop_
_entity_poly.entity_id
_entity_poly.type
_entity_poly.pdbx_seq_one_letter_code
_entity_poly.pdbx_strand_id
1 'polypeptide(L)'
;RYFGNHVVKTMGQTHQQKPNVFNLFISHLHWDHIQGFPFFTPAYMAGNQINIYGLHEKLEDAFIAQQEPPFFPVPLKYMNADIRFTTLELGKTYNIAGVNIKTIPQNHPGGSYGYRFEKDGKSIVYSTDSEHKEEAYDDNYPFIDFALDADLLIFDAQYSLIDAISFKENWGHSSNIIGVELSVKANVKHLCIFHNEPTLDDERLDQFLEDTRRYLKIFSESSSLRIDLAYDGMLIEI
;
A
#
# COMPACT_ATOMS: atom_id res chain seq x y z
N ARG A 1 6.45 13.35 -0.09
CA ARG A 1 7.00 14.65 -0.55
C ARG A 1 6.86 14.80 -2.08
N TYR A 2 7.39 13.86 -2.87
CA TYR A 2 7.36 13.97 -4.34
C TYR A 2 5.95 14.05 -4.91
N PHE A 3 5.06 13.15 -4.51
CA PHE A 3 3.66 13.15 -4.92
C PHE A 3 2.96 14.49 -4.58
N GLY A 4 3.09 14.98 -3.35
CA GLY A 4 2.50 16.26 -2.95
C GLY A 4 3.01 17.45 -3.79
N ASN A 5 4.31 17.49 -4.09
CA ASN A 5 4.89 18.52 -4.96
C ASN A 5 4.43 18.39 -6.41
N HIS A 6 4.28 17.17 -6.94
CA HIS A 6 3.74 16.92 -8.27
C HIS A 6 2.30 17.42 -8.38
N VAL A 7 1.46 17.07 -7.41
CA VAL A 7 0.06 17.53 -7.33
C VAL A 7 0.00 19.05 -7.33
N VAL A 8 0.78 19.73 -6.49
CA VAL A 8 0.78 21.21 -6.43
C VAL A 8 1.20 21.83 -7.76
N LYS A 9 2.20 21.26 -8.46
CA LYS A 9 2.61 21.74 -9.79
C LYS A 9 1.51 21.59 -10.84
N THR A 10 0.81 20.46 -10.85
CA THR A 10 -0.28 20.20 -11.80
C THR A 10 -1.51 21.05 -11.51
N MET A 11 -1.82 21.31 -10.25
CA MET A 11 -2.90 22.20 -9.81
C MET A 11 -2.65 23.65 -10.19
N GLY A 12 -1.41 24.12 -10.07
CA GLY A 12 -1.04 25.50 -10.45
C GLY A 12 -1.17 25.80 -11.93
N GLN A 13 -1.27 24.78 -12.79
CA GLN A 13 -1.50 24.91 -14.24
C GLN A 13 -2.97 25.00 -14.61
N THR A 14 -3.87 24.59 -13.74
CA THR A 14 -5.32 24.75 -13.92
C THR A 14 -5.78 25.98 -13.16
N HIS A 15 -6.20 27.04 -13.85
CA HIS A 15 -6.73 28.29 -13.28
C HIS A 15 -8.01 28.13 -12.43
N GLN A 16 -8.35 26.91 -11.99
CA GLN A 16 -9.51 26.63 -11.14
C GLN A 16 -9.08 26.53 -9.68
N GLN A 17 -9.38 27.56 -8.91
CA GLN A 17 -9.27 27.62 -7.43
C GLN A 17 -10.34 26.79 -6.72
N LYS A 18 -10.62 25.56 -7.16
CA LYS A 18 -11.52 24.68 -6.40
C LYS A 18 -10.74 23.98 -5.31
N PRO A 19 -11.29 23.85 -4.08
CA PRO A 19 -10.70 23.04 -3.05
C PRO A 19 -10.46 21.62 -3.57
N ASN A 20 -9.28 21.05 -3.26
CA ASN A 20 -8.99 19.68 -3.62
C ASN A 20 -9.28 18.78 -2.43
N VAL A 21 -9.88 17.63 -2.70
CA VAL A 21 -10.15 16.60 -1.70
C VAL A 21 -9.18 15.45 -1.93
N PHE A 22 -8.43 15.12 -0.90
CA PHE A 22 -7.52 13.97 -0.88
C PHE A 22 -8.06 12.93 0.08
N ASN A 23 -8.12 11.67 -0.37
CA ASN A 23 -8.49 10.53 0.45
C ASN A 23 -7.25 9.66 0.61
N LEU A 24 -6.72 9.57 1.84
CA LEU A 24 -5.55 8.80 2.20
C LEU A 24 -5.99 7.57 2.99
N PHE A 25 -5.52 6.40 2.61
CA PHE A 25 -5.82 5.13 3.28
C PHE A 25 -4.54 4.61 3.91
N ILE A 26 -4.56 4.38 5.21
CA ILE A 26 -3.41 4.01 6.03
C ILE A 26 -3.51 2.53 6.36
N SER A 27 -2.54 1.74 5.91
CA SER A 27 -2.47 0.31 6.21
C SER A 27 -2.21 0.06 7.69
N HIS A 28 -1.23 0.75 8.25
CA HIS A 28 -0.85 0.67 9.65
C HIS A 28 -0.03 1.90 10.10
N LEU A 29 0.34 1.93 11.39
CA LEU A 29 0.88 3.14 12.03
C LEU A 29 2.39 3.08 12.27
N HIS A 30 3.14 2.15 11.65
CA HIS A 30 4.58 2.19 11.70
C HIS A 30 5.09 3.49 11.05
N TRP A 31 6.22 3.96 11.54
CA TRP A 31 6.68 5.30 11.21
C TRP A 31 6.96 5.50 9.72
N ASP A 32 7.54 4.53 9.07
CA ASP A 32 7.84 4.54 7.63
C ASP A 32 6.60 4.67 6.75
N HIS A 33 5.41 4.31 7.26
CA HIS A 33 4.13 4.44 6.54
C HIS A 33 3.41 5.78 6.79
N ILE A 34 3.74 6.51 7.85
CA ILE A 34 3.13 7.81 8.17
C ILE A 34 4.11 8.98 8.09
N GLN A 35 5.43 8.77 8.16
CA GLN A 35 6.46 9.83 8.18
C GLN A 35 6.44 10.77 6.96
N GLY A 36 5.83 10.34 5.85
CA GLY A 36 5.68 11.19 4.67
C GLY A 36 4.67 12.32 4.82
N PHE A 37 3.71 12.18 5.75
CA PHE A 37 2.60 13.12 5.90
C PHE A 37 3.04 14.54 6.32
N PRO A 38 3.95 14.74 7.28
CA PRO A 38 4.48 16.07 7.62
C PRO A 38 5.05 16.86 6.43
N PHE A 39 5.41 16.17 5.35
CA PHE A 39 5.95 16.75 4.12
C PHE A 39 4.95 16.75 2.96
N PHE A 40 3.67 16.45 3.23
CA PHE A 40 2.61 16.47 2.23
C PHE A 40 2.13 17.90 2.01
N THR A 41 2.75 18.60 1.05
CA THR A 41 2.51 20.02 0.77
C THR A 41 1.02 20.41 0.68
N PRO A 42 0.10 19.61 0.06
CA PRO A 42 -1.31 19.94 0.03
C PRO A 42 -1.97 20.13 1.41
N ALA A 43 -1.44 19.51 2.47
CA ALA A 43 -1.97 19.66 3.83
C ALA A 43 -1.71 21.06 4.45
N TYR A 44 -0.76 21.81 3.90
CA TYR A 44 -0.46 23.20 4.31
C TYR A 44 -1.26 24.24 3.52
N MET A 45 -2.02 23.84 2.51
CA MET A 45 -2.75 24.75 1.64
C MET A 45 -4.19 24.92 2.12
N ALA A 46 -4.54 26.15 2.53
CA ALA A 46 -5.91 26.49 2.93
C ALA A 46 -6.91 26.19 1.79
N GLY A 47 -8.08 25.70 2.15
CA GLY A 47 -9.13 25.30 1.20
C GLY A 47 -9.04 23.83 0.73
N ASN A 48 -7.91 23.15 0.90
CA ASN A 48 -7.86 21.71 0.66
C ASN A 48 -8.54 20.94 1.80
N GLN A 49 -9.06 19.76 1.47
CA GLN A 49 -9.60 18.79 2.43
C GLN A 49 -8.77 17.50 2.34
N ILE A 50 -8.29 17.02 3.47
CA ILE A 50 -7.51 15.78 3.60
C ILE A 50 -8.30 14.83 4.48
N ASN A 51 -8.86 13.78 3.89
CA ASN A 51 -9.54 12.72 4.62
C ASN A 51 -8.56 11.55 4.81
N ILE A 52 -8.33 11.16 6.04
CA ILE A 52 -7.40 10.10 6.42
C ILE A 52 -8.23 8.95 7.00
N TYR A 53 -8.17 7.80 6.36
CA TYR A 53 -8.90 6.59 6.71
C TYR A 53 -7.93 5.51 7.17
N GLY A 54 -8.28 4.77 8.21
CA GLY A 54 -7.53 3.62 8.70
C GLY A 54 -8.40 2.78 9.62
N LEU A 55 -7.90 1.63 10.07
CA LEU A 55 -8.64 0.74 10.97
C LEU A 55 -8.10 0.78 12.42
N HIS A 56 -7.03 1.52 12.66
CA HIS A 56 -6.47 1.66 14.01
C HIS A 56 -7.23 2.71 14.81
N GLU A 57 -7.63 2.38 16.03
CA GLU A 57 -8.29 3.32 16.97
C GLU A 57 -7.43 4.56 17.26
N LYS A 58 -6.10 4.41 17.24
CA LYS A 58 -5.14 5.50 17.49
C LYS A 58 -4.67 6.20 16.20
N LEU A 59 -5.46 6.15 15.13
CA LEU A 59 -5.07 6.73 13.84
C LEU A 59 -4.71 8.22 13.97
N GLU A 60 -5.60 9.03 14.52
CA GLU A 60 -5.37 10.46 14.72
C GLU A 60 -4.23 10.74 15.71
N ASP A 61 -4.20 10.01 16.84
CA ASP A 61 -3.16 10.16 17.85
C ASP A 61 -1.75 9.94 17.29
N ALA A 62 -1.57 8.96 16.41
CA ALA A 62 -0.27 8.68 15.79
C ALA A 62 0.20 9.83 14.89
N PHE A 63 -0.71 10.42 14.10
CA PHE A 63 -0.41 11.58 13.26
C PHE A 63 -0.10 12.83 14.09
N ILE A 64 -0.80 13.04 15.21
CA ILE A 64 -0.49 14.10 16.15
C ILE A 64 0.89 13.87 16.76
N ALA A 65 1.13 12.68 17.33
CA ALA A 65 2.35 12.38 18.07
C ALA A 65 3.62 12.53 17.20
N GLN A 66 3.60 12.09 15.93
CA GLN A 66 4.76 12.23 15.05
C GLN A 66 5.12 13.72 14.77
N GLN A 67 4.16 14.64 14.90
CA GLN A 67 4.37 16.07 14.64
C GLN A 67 4.48 16.92 15.91
N GLU A 68 4.50 16.30 17.08
CA GLU A 68 4.75 17.02 18.33
C GLU A 68 6.26 17.17 18.62
N PRO A 69 6.68 18.27 19.29
CA PRO A 69 8.05 18.38 19.79
C PRO A 69 8.41 17.22 20.74
N PRO A 70 9.64 16.70 20.70
CA PRO A 70 10.78 17.20 19.92
C PRO A 70 10.91 16.58 18.53
N PHE A 71 9.96 15.77 18.06
CA PHE A 71 10.08 14.97 16.84
C PHE A 71 9.92 15.81 15.56
N PHE A 72 9.01 16.79 15.58
CA PHE A 72 8.78 17.64 14.43
C PHE A 72 8.47 19.09 14.84
N PRO A 73 8.93 20.11 14.07
CA PRO A 73 8.78 21.51 14.47
C PRO A 73 7.38 22.10 14.19
N VAL A 74 6.55 21.43 13.38
CA VAL A 74 5.23 21.94 12.98
C VAL A 74 4.16 20.97 13.44
N PRO A 75 3.49 21.20 14.57
CA PRO A 75 2.34 20.42 15.00
C PRO A 75 1.23 20.35 13.96
N LEU A 76 0.50 19.22 13.92
CA LEU A 76 -0.58 18.95 12.97
C LEU A 76 -1.61 20.09 12.87
N LYS A 77 -1.94 20.70 14.01
CA LYS A 77 -2.90 21.83 14.13
C LYS A 77 -2.51 23.09 13.34
N TYR A 78 -1.26 23.22 12.92
CA TYR A 78 -0.79 24.35 12.12
C TYR A 78 -0.82 24.08 10.61
N MET A 79 -1.26 22.91 10.19
CA MET A 79 -1.58 22.64 8.80
C MET A 79 -2.90 23.33 8.42
N ASN A 80 -2.93 24.02 7.28
CA ASN A 80 -4.03 24.92 6.91
C ASN A 80 -5.19 24.21 6.18
N ALA A 81 -5.03 22.97 5.76
CA ALA A 81 -6.09 22.17 5.15
C ALA A 81 -7.11 21.71 6.22
N ASP A 82 -8.32 21.39 5.80
CA ASP A 82 -9.31 20.69 6.62
C ASP A 82 -8.94 19.20 6.68
N ILE A 83 -8.31 18.80 7.78
CA ILE A 83 -7.82 17.42 7.98
C ILE A 83 -8.82 16.66 8.85
N ARG A 84 -9.30 15.53 8.33
CA ARG A 84 -10.31 14.69 8.99
C ARG A 84 -9.82 13.26 9.10
N PHE A 85 -9.96 12.67 10.28
CA PHE A 85 -9.65 11.27 10.54
C PHE A 85 -10.94 10.45 10.63
N THR A 86 -10.94 9.27 10.04
CA THR A 86 -12.06 8.32 10.10
C THR A 86 -11.55 6.92 10.34
N THR A 87 -11.91 6.34 11.47
CA THR A 87 -11.65 4.93 11.76
C THR A 87 -12.68 4.06 11.05
N LEU A 88 -12.21 3.20 10.16
CA LEU A 88 -13.03 2.23 9.45
C LEU A 88 -13.24 0.98 10.31
N GLU A 89 -14.28 0.22 10.01
CA GLU A 89 -14.59 -1.04 10.67
C GLU A 89 -14.29 -2.21 9.73
N LEU A 90 -13.62 -3.23 10.25
CA LEU A 90 -13.32 -4.45 9.50
C LEU A 90 -14.62 -5.15 9.05
N GLY A 91 -14.60 -5.73 7.85
CA GLY A 91 -15.74 -6.47 7.29
C GLY A 91 -16.84 -5.59 6.70
N LYS A 92 -16.74 -4.25 6.80
CA LYS A 92 -17.64 -3.31 6.12
C LYS A 92 -17.10 -2.92 4.75
N THR A 93 -18.03 -2.70 3.82
CA THR A 93 -17.72 -2.07 2.53
C THR A 93 -18.10 -0.61 2.58
N TYR A 94 -17.19 0.25 2.15
CA TYR A 94 -17.39 1.72 2.10
C TYR A 94 -17.43 2.19 0.65
N ASN A 95 -18.26 3.19 0.37
CA ASN A 95 -18.18 3.92 -0.88
C ASN A 95 -17.66 5.33 -0.60
N ILE A 96 -16.44 5.61 -1.02
CA ILE A 96 -15.77 6.91 -0.81
C ILE A 96 -15.39 7.48 -2.16
N ALA A 97 -15.93 8.64 -2.48
CA ALA A 97 -15.71 9.32 -3.76
C ALA A 97 -16.04 8.45 -5.01
N GLY A 98 -17.04 7.56 -4.89
CA GLY A 98 -17.45 6.65 -5.96
C GLY A 98 -16.57 5.42 -6.13
N VAL A 99 -15.66 5.17 -5.20
CA VAL A 99 -14.84 3.96 -5.14
C VAL A 99 -15.38 3.06 -4.02
N ASN A 100 -15.64 1.79 -4.32
CA ASN A 100 -15.97 0.79 -3.30
C ASN A 100 -14.68 0.27 -2.68
N ILE A 101 -14.66 0.23 -1.34
CA ILE A 101 -13.46 -0.10 -0.55
C ILE A 101 -13.81 -1.21 0.41
N LYS A 102 -13.04 -2.29 0.35
CA LYS A 102 -13.06 -3.40 1.29
C LYS A 102 -11.70 -3.52 1.97
N THR A 103 -11.66 -4.12 3.14
CA THR A 103 -10.45 -4.28 3.94
C THR A 103 -10.28 -5.71 4.42
N ILE A 104 -9.02 -6.13 4.61
CA ILE A 104 -8.64 -7.42 5.17
C ILE A 104 -7.57 -7.21 6.25
N PRO A 105 -7.61 -7.93 7.39
CA PRO A 105 -6.51 -7.90 8.35
C PRO A 105 -5.29 -8.61 7.76
N GLN A 106 -4.11 -8.13 8.11
CA GLN A 106 -2.82 -8.67 7.67
C GLN A 106 -1.98 -9.07 8.87
N ASN A 107 -1.19 -10.14 8.71
CA ASN A 107 -0.30 -10.63 9.75
C ASN A 107 0.98 -9.78 9.80
N HIS A 108 0.96 -8.77 10.65
CA HIS A 108 2.08 -7.87 10.87
C HIS A 108 2.10 -7.37 12.32
N PRO A 109 3.28 -7.23 12.97
CA PRO A 109 3.38 -6.70 14.32
C PRO A 109 2.72 -5.33 14.46
N GLY A 110 1.87 -5.16 15.45
CA GLY A 110 1.08 -3.94 15.64
C GLY A 110 -0.21 -3.87 14.80
N GLY A 111 -0.45 -4.84 13.94
CA GLY A 111 -1.60 -4.93 13.03
C GLY A 111 -1.42 -4.09 11.77
N SER A 112 -1.73 -4.68 10.62
CA SER A 112 -1.78 -4.03 9.31
C SER A 112 -3.06 -4.42 8.59
N TYR A 113 -3.48 -3.63 7.62
CA TYR A 113 -4.71 -3.85 6.87
C TYR A 113 -4.50 -3.64 5.38
N GLY A 114 -4.92 -4.64 4.59
CA GLY A 114 -4.99 -4.52 3.15
C GLY A 114 -6.28 -3.84 2.69
N TYR A 115 -6.21 -3.19 1.55
CA TYR A 115 -7.34 -2.48 0.92
C TYR A 115 -7.59 -3.03 -0.48
N ARG A 116 -8.87 -3.26 -0.80
CA ARG A 116 -9.33 -3.49 -2.16
C ARG A 116 -10.20 -2.34 -2.60
N PHE A 117 -9.78 -1.67 -3.67
CA PHE A 117 -10.47 -0.54 -4.30
C PHE A 117 -11.13 -1.01 -5.59
N GLU A 118 -12.43 -0.76 -5.76
CA GLU A 118 -13.19 -1.16 -6.94
C GLU A 118 -13.95 0.02 -7.52
N LYS A 119 -13.75 0.27 -8.82
CA LYS A 119 -14.47 1.32 -9.57
C LYS A 119 -14.52 0.98 -11.05
N ASP A 120 -15.66 1.20 -11.69
CA ASP A 120 -15.88 1.07 -13.15
C ASP A 120 -15.40 -0.29 -13.72
N GLY A 121 -15.60 -1.37 -12.94
CA GLY A 121 -15.20 -2.73 -13.32
C GLY A 121 -13.70 -3.01 -13.18
N LYS A 122 -12.94 -2.10 -12.62
CA LYS A 122 -11.52 -2.23 -12.31
C LYS A 122 -11.29 -2.42 -10.82
N SER A 123 -10.23 -3.12 -10.46
CA SER A 123 -9.87 -3.36 -9.07
C SER A 123 -8.37 -3.28 -8.80
N ILE A 124 -8.04 -2.65 -7.68
CA ILE A 124 -6.67 -2.58 -7.14
C ILE A 124 -6.70 -3.16 -5.73
N VAL A 125 -5.76 -4.05 -5.44
CA VAL A 125 -5.50 -4.53 -4.09
C VAL A 125 -4.15 -3.96 -3.63
N TYR A 126 -4.15 -3.31 -2.47
CA TYR A 126 -2.96 -2.83 -1.78
C TYR A 126 -2.75 -3.66 -0.53
N SER A 127 -1.68 -4.44 -0.51
CA SER A 127 -1.32 -5.37 0.56
C SER A 127 0.15 -5.19 0.90
N THR A 128 0.44 -4.18 1.71
CA THR A 128 1.77 -3.94 2.27
C THR A 128 1.88 -4.54 3.66
N ASP A 129 3.07 -4.89 4.09
CA ASP A 129 3.40 -5.36 5.44
C ASP A 129 2.46 -6.48 5.92
N SER A 130 2.67 -7.63 5.29
CA SER A 130 1.90 -8.83 5.57
C SER A 130 2.76 -10.07 5.42
N GLU A 131 2.87 -10.84 6.48
CA GLU A 131 3.47 -12.17 6.45
C GLU A 131 2.41 -13.22 6.14
N HIS A 132 2.60 -13.94 5.04
CA HIS A 132 1.76 -15.07 4.65
C HIS A 132 2.53 -16.38 4.97
N LYS A 133 1.96 -17.20 5.85
CA LYS A 133 2.58 -18.44 6.34
C LYS A 133 1.98 -19.68 5.68
N GLU A 134 2.04 -20.81 6.37
CA GLU A 134 1.56 -22.11 5.87
C GLU A 134 0.10 -22.09 5.41
N GLU A 135 -0.74 -21.27 6.04
CA GLU A 135 -2.14 -21.10 5.64
C GLU A 135 -2.32 -20.54 4.22
N ALA A 136 -1.33 -19.87 3.67
CA ALA A 136 -1.36 -19.37 2.30
C ALA A 136 -1.35 -20.48 1.24
N TYR A 137 -1.00 -21.71 1.62
CA TYR A 137 -1.07 -22.86 0.74
C TYR A 137 -2.47 -23.45 0.62
N ASP A 138 -3.38 -23.13 1.55
CA ASP A 138 -4.79 -23.55 1.49
C ASP A 138 -5.50 -22.78 0.35
N ASP A 139 -6.24 -23.50 -0.49
CA ASP A 139 -7.02 -22.90 -1.57
C ASP A 139 -8.20 -22.05 -1.07
N ASN A 140 -8.61 -22.21 0.18
CA ASN A 140 -9.63 -21.38 0.85
C ASN A 140 -9.01 -20.24 1.66
N TYR A 141 -7.74 -19.93 1.46
CA TYR A 141 -7.08 -18.85 2.18
C TYR A 141 -7.76 -17.49 1.88
N PRO A 142 -8.23 -16.75 2.91
CA PRO A 142 -9.09 -15.56 2.69
C PRO A 142 -8.48 -14.49 1.80
N PHE A 143 -7.17 -14.41 1.73
CA PHE A 143 -6.48 -13.45 0.87
C PHE A 143 -6.69 -13.74 -0.62
N ILE A 144 -6.86 -15.03 -1.00
CA ILE A 144 -7.11 -15.42 -2.39
C ILE A 144 -8.43 -14.81 -2.86
N ASP A 145 -9.51 -14.95 -2.07
CA ASP A 145 -10.81 -14.36 -2.38
C ASP A 145 -10.74 -12.82 -2.37
N PHE A 146 -9.98 -12.26 -1.46
CA PHE A 146 -9.81 -10.80 -1.36
C PHE A 146 -9.10 -10.21 -2.58
N ALA A 147 -8.13 -10.93 -3.14
CA ALA A 147 -7.37 -10.51 -4.32
C ALA A 147 -7.96 -11.05 -5.65
N LEU A 148 -9.06 -11.82 -5.60
CA LEU A 148 -9.62 -12.51 -6.77
C LEU A 148 -9.86 -11.55 -7.93
N ASP A 149 -9.35 -11.93 -9.12
CA ASP A 149 -9.46 -11.21 -10.39
C ASP A 149 -8.98 -9.74 -10.33
N ALA A 150 -8.10 -9.37 -9.39
CA ALA A 150 -7.60 -8.02 -9.31
C ALA A 150 -6.84 -7.62 -10.58
N ASP A 151 -7.12 -6.41 -11.10
CA ASP A 151 -6.37 -5.83 -12.21
C ASP A 151 -4.94 -5.51 -11.78
N LEU A 152 -4.75 -5.08 -10.52
CA LEU A 152 -3.45 -4.80 -9.92
C LEU A 152 -3.43 -5.27 -8.47
N LEU A 153 -2.41 -6.03 -8.10
CA LEU A 153 -2.04 -6.32 -6.72
C LEU A 153 -0.69 -5.66 -6.42
N ILE A 154 -0.68 -4.72 -5.48
CA ILE A 154 0.55 -4.17 -4.88
C ILE A 154 0.82 -5.00 -3.62
N PHE A 155 1.96 -5.69 -3.58
CA PHE A 155 2.21 -6.74 -2.61
C PHE A 155 3.58 -6.58 -1.95
N ASP A 156 3.60 -6.73 -0.63
CA ASP A 156 4.82 -6.80 0.17
C ASP A 156 5.63 -8.04 -0.21
N ALA A 157 6.83 -7.81 -0.70
CA ALA A 157 7.79 -8.89 -0.96
C ALA A 157 9.19 -8.43 -0.57
N GLN A 158 9.36 -8.06 0.70
CA GLN A 158 10.60 -7.52 1.24
C GLN A 158 11.73 -8.54 1.17
N TYR A 159 11.42 -9.82 1.30
CA TYR A 159 12.42 -10.86 1.48
C TYR A 159 12.51 -11.83 0.31
N SER A 160 13.70 -12.44 0.15
CA SER A 160 13.82 -13.71 -0.55
C SER A 160 13.12 -14.81 0.26
N LEU A 161 12.75 -15.92 -0.39
CA LEU A 161 12.14 -17.05 0.32
C LEU A 161 13.03 -17.56 1.46
N ILE A 162 14.35 -17.63 1.23
CA ILE A 162 15.30 -18.11 2.24
C ILE A 162 15.31 -17.19 3.46
N ASP A 163 15.33 -15.87 3.26
CA ASP A 163 15.32 -14.92 4.37
C ASP A 163 14.00 -14.99 5.15
N ALA A 164 12.86 -15.09 4.44
CA ALA A 164 11.54 -15.13 5.04
C ALA A 164 11.35 -16.35 5.98
N ILE A 165 11.89 -17.52 5.60
CA ILE A 165 11.69 -18.76 6.37
C ILE A 165 12.81 -19.05 7.40
N SER A 166 13.91 -18.29 7.41
CA SER A 166 15.05 -18.58 8.27
C SER A 166 15.22 -17.55 9.39
N PHE A 167 15.60 -16.32 9.04
CA PHE A 167 16.00 -15.32 10.04
C PHE A 167 14.92 -14.27 10.31
N LYS A 168 13.94 -14.13 9.40
CA LYS A 168 12.96 -13.05 9.41
C LYS A 168 11.52 -13.55 9.58
N GLU A 169 11.36 -14.79 10.01
CA GLU A 169 10.07 -15.33 10.42
C GLU A 169 9.47 -14.50 11.57
N ASN A 170 8.18 -14.20 11.49
CA ASN A 170 7.44 -13.33 12.42
C ASN A 170 7.82 -11.83 12.38
N TRP A 171 8.54 -11.39 11.36
CA TRP A 171 8.82 -9.97 11.15
C TRP A 171 7.66 -9.24 10.43
N GLY A 172 6.69 -10.00 9.92
CA GLY A 172 5.48 -9.45 9.33
C GLY A 172 5.59 -9.10 7.85
N HIS A 173 6.51 -9.74 7.13
CA HIS A 173 6.72 -9.51 5.68
C HIS A 173 6.79 -10.82 4.92
N SER A 174 6.48 -10.74 3.63
CA SER A 174 6.46 -11.89 2.73
C SER A 174 7.63 -11.92 1.76
N SER A 175 7.69 -13.02 0.99
CA SER A 175 8.63 -13.18 -0.11
C SER A 175 7.94 -12.97 -1.46
N ASN A 176 8.76 -12.69 -2.48
CA ASN A 176 8.32 -12.63 -3.87
C ASN A 176 7.68 -13.94 -4.35
N ILE A 177 8.14 -15.07 -3.85
CA ILE A 177 7.62 -16.42 -4.21
C ILE A 177 6.16 -16.53 -3.78
N ILE A 178 5.87 -16.21 -2.51
CA ILE A 178 4.50 -16.21 -1.98
C ILE A 178 3.61 -15.22 -2.76
N GLY A 179 4.15 -14.04 -3.10
CA GLY A 179 3.43 -13.07 -3.93
C GLY A 179 3.02 -13.61 -5.29
N VAL A 180 3.91 -14.37 -5.96
CA VAL A 180 3.60 -15.03 -7.24
C VAL A 180 2.54 -16.10 -7.07
N GLU A 181 2.69 -16.99 -6.08
CA GLU A 181 1.76 -18.10 -5.86
C GLU A 181 0.34 -17.61 -5.55
N LEU A 182 0.21 -16.65 -4.63
CA LEU A 182 -1.08 -16.04 -4.30
C LEU A 182 -1.69 -15.29 -5.49
N SER A 183 -0.86 -14.59 -6.28
CA SER A 183 -1.33 -13.90 -7.48
C SER A 183 -1.88 -14.85 -8.53
N VAL A 184 -1.22 -15.99 -8.75
CA VAL A 184 -1.68 -17.02 -9.69
C VAL A 184 -2.97 -17.67 -9.19
N LYS A 185 -3.04 -18.06 -7.91
CA LYS A 185 -4.25 -18.63 -7.29
C LYS A 185 -5.44 -17.66 -7.36
N ALA A 186 -5.21 -16.38 -7.12
CA ALA A 186 -6.25 -15.35 -7.17
C ALA A 186 -6.53 -14.81 -8.58
N ASN A 187 -5.93 -15.37 -9.64
CA ASN A 187 -6.07 -14.90 -11.02
C ASN A 187 -5.82 -13.40 -11.19
N VAL A 188 -4.83 -12.87 -10.48
CA VAL A 188 -4.40 -11.47 -10.58
C VAL A 188 -3.80 -11.22 -11.96
N LYS A 189 -4.09 -10.05 -12.56
CA LYS A 189 -3.56 -9.70 -13.89
C LYS A 189 -2.16 -9.09 -13.81
N HIS A 190 -1.90 -8.28 -12.78
CA HIS A 190 -0.64 -7.59 -12.60
C HIS A 190 -0.23 -7.58 -11.13
N LEU A 191 0.92 -8.18 -10.82
CA LEU A 191 1.59 -8.13 -9.53
C LEU A 191 2.64 -7.01 -9.57
N CYS A 192 2.51 -6.03 -8.69
CA CYS A 192 3.53 -5.01 -8.45
C CYS A 192 4.18 -5.28 -7.08
N ILE A 193 5.42 -5.74 -7.10
CA ILE A 193 6.21 -5.98 -5.89
C ILE A 193 6.54 -4.64 -5.25
N PHE A 194 6.32 -4.52 -3.96
CA PHE A 194 6.50 -3.33 -3.16
C PHE A 194 7.22 -3.64 -1.85
N HIS A 195 7.64 -2.63 -1.10
CA HIS A 195 8.29 -2.76 0.20
C HIS A 195 9.62 -3.55 0.16
N ASN A 196 10.49 -3.18 -0.78
CA ASN A 196 11.76 -3.85 -0.99
C ASN A 196 12.71 -3.69 0.21
N GLU A 197 13.56 -4.69 0.43
CA GLU A 197 14.62 -4.63 1.46
C GLU A 197 15.53 -3.41 1.20
N PRO A 198 15.64 -2.44 2.14
CA PRO A 198 16.38 -1.19 1.91
C PRO A 198 17.87 -1.34 1.67
N THR A 199 18.42 -2.52 1.94
CA THR A 199 19.84 -2.82 1.74
C THR A 199 20.19 -3.27 0.33
N LEU A 200 19.18 -3.48 -0.54
CA LEU A 200 19.38 -3.87 -1.93
C LEU A 200 19.66 -2.63 -2.79
N ASP A 201 20.69 -2.71 -3.62
CA ASP A 201 20.94 -1.76 -4.68
C ASP A 201 20.11 -2.08 -5.93
N ASP A 202 20.12 -1.17 -6.92
CA ASP A 202 19.31 -1.29 -8.14
C ASP A 202 19.63 -2.58 -8.92
N GLU A 203 20.91 -3.00 -8.99
CA GLU A 203 21.32 -4.21 -9.69
C GLU A 203 20.72 -5.47 -9.03
N ARG A 204 20.72 -5.51 -7.70
CA ARG A 204 20.11 -6.62 -6.95
C ARG A 204 18.60 -6.60 -7.05
N LEU A 205 17.97 -5.44 -7.09
CA LEU A 205 16.52 -5.29 -7.30
C LEU A 205 16.13 -5.77 -8.70
N ASP A 206 16.90 -5.44 -9.74
CA ASP A 206 16.69 -5.95 -11.09
C ASP A 206 16.83 -7.48 -11.14
N GLN A 207 17.85 -8.03 -10.50
CA GLN A 207 18.02 -9.48 -10.40
C GLN A 207 16.87 -10.16 -9.64
N PHE A 208 16.41 -9.57 -8.55
CA PHE A 208 15.26 -10.05 -7.77
C PHE A 208 13.99 -10.12 -8.63
N LEU A 209 13.73 -9.09 -9.45
CA LEU A 209 12.61 -9.07 -10.38
C LEU A 209 12.74 -10.17 -11.44
N GLU A 210 13.92 -10.32 -12.04
CA GLU A 210 14.16 -11.36 -13.06
C GLU A 210 14.02 -12.78 -12.50
N ASP A 211 14.51 -13.03 -11.29
CA ASP A 211 14.36 -14.33 -10.61
C ASP A 211 12.89 -14.59 -10.25
N THR A 212 12.14 -13.58 -9.87
CA THR A 212 10.69 -13.68 -9.63
C THR A 212 9.94 -14.04 -10.91
N ARG A 213 10.25 -13.40 -12.03
CA ARG A 213 9.67 -13.71 -13.34
C ARG A 213 10.04 -15.11 -13.82
N ARG A 214 11.26 -15.56 -13.54
CA ARG A 214 11.70 -16.93 -13.83
C ARG A 214 10.94 -17.94 -12.99
N TYR A 215 10.73 -17.66 -11.71
CA TYR A 215 9.93 -18.50 -10.83
C TYR A 215 8.48 -18.64 -11.34
N LEU A 216 7.84 -17.57 -11.78
CA LEU A 216 6.50 -17.63 -12.35
C LEU A 216 6.43 -18.66 -13.50
N LYS A 217 7.40 -18.68 -14.42
CA LYS A 217 7.43 -19.62 -15.53
C LYS A 217 7.57 -21.07 -15.09
N ILE A 218 8.24 -21.30 -13.95
CA ILE A 218 8.38 -22.65 -13.37
C ILE A 218 7.09 -23.06 -12.66
N PHE A 219 6.49 -22.14 -11.89
CA PHE A 219 5.28 -22.40 -11.09
C PHE A 219 4.04 -22.54 -11.97
N SER A 220 3.89 -21.68 -12.97
CA SER A 220 2.74 -21.67 -13.88
C SER A 220 3.13 -21.16 -15.27
N GLU A 221 3.56 -22.07 -16.16
CA GLU A 221 4.03 -21.75 -17.52
C GLU A 221 2.96 -21.03 -18.36
N SER A 222 1.68 -21.36 -18.14
CA SER A 222 0.55 -20.79 -18.88
C SER A 222 0.01 -19.49 -18.30
N SER A 223 0.52 -19.03 -17.16
CA SER A 223 0.04 -17.81 -16.51
C SER A 223 0.36 -16.57 -17.34
N SER A 224 -0.64 -15.70 -17.50
CA SER A 224 -0.50 -14.37 -18.10
C SER A 224 -0.18 -13.27 -17.08
N LEU A 225 0.16 -13.63 -15.85
CA LEU A 225 0.49 -12.68 -14.78
C LEU A 225 1.66 -11.79 -15.19
N ARG A 226 1.43 -10.48 -15.23
CA ARG A 226 2.50 -9.50 -15.36
C ARG A 226 3.13 -9.27 -13.99
N ILE A 227 4.46 -9.13 -13.93
CA ILE A 227 5.18 -8.81 -12.69
C ILE A 227 6.10 -7.62 -12.92
N ASP A 228 5.95 -6.61 -12.08
CA ASP A 228 6.84 -5.45 -12.01
C ASP A 228 7.27 -5.19 -10.56
N LEU A 229 8.37 -4.46 -10.41
CA LEU A 229 8.91 -4.00 -9.14
C LEU A 229 8.64 -2.50 -9.02
N ALA A 230 8.07 -2.05 -7.90
CA ALA A 230 7.75 -0.64 -7.68
C ALA A 230 9.03 0.21 -7.55
N TYR A 231 8.98 1.39 -8.13
CA TYR A 231 10.02 2.42 -7.99
C TYR A 231 9.41 3.82 -7.89
N ASP A 232 10.17 4.77 -7.37
CA ASP A 232 9.72 6.15 -7.19
C ASP A 232 9.32 6.81 -8.52
N GLY A 233 8.07 7.22 -8.61
CA GLY A 233 7.50 7.86 -9.81
C GLY A 233 6.90 6.88 -10.82
N MET A 234 6.82 5.58 -10.52
CA MET A 234 6.16 4.60 -11.37
C MET A 234 4.67 4.94 -11.57
N LEU A 235 4.21 4.85 -12.81
CA LEU A 235 2.82 4.99 -13.20
C LEU A 235 2.32 3.65 -13.77
N ILE A 236 1.20 3.16 -13.25
CA ILE A 236 0.53 1.95 -13.73
C ILE A 236 -0.86 2.33 -14.18
N GLU A 237 -1.18 2.06 -15.44
CA GLU A 237 -2.53 2.17 -16.00
C GLU A 237 -3.22 0.80 -15.93
N ILE A 238 -4.50 0.76 -15.49
CA ILE A 238 -5.31 -0.45 -15.30
C ILE A 238 -6.62 -0.42 -16.09
#